data_0f3cc078f6dd577ab7715abe4d151c0a
#
_entry.id   0f3cc078f6dd577ab7715abe4d151c0a
#
_cell.length_a   1.000
_cell.length_b   1.000
_cell.length_c   1.000
_cell.angle_alpha   90.00
_cell.angle_beta   90.00
_cell.angle_gamma   90.00
#
_symmetry.space_group_name_H-M   'P 1'
#
loop_
_entity.id
_entity.type
_entity.pdbx_description
1 polymer ?
#
loop_
_entity_poly.entity_id
_entity_poly.type
_entity_poly.pdbx_seq_one_letter_code
_entity_poly.pdbx_strand_id
1 'polypeptide(L)'
;RLYFSANSAASGNELFRTDGNTITLVQEINPGVNGSYPSDLMIFGSRLIFSADNGANGTELWGTDGVTTAMLSDINPGGGNSYPDDFTSIGSKLVFGADDGTHGSEPWVFDGVTASIIQDLRPGGGSSSPDLGVALGNDVYFEASTPAQGSELWRTDGSSVVLVADILPGEDSSDPDDLFAFQGRVYLNAYTHETGYELWAADTGGAQLVKDILPGTDGSNPDDWIPYQDQLYFPANDGSHGDELWKLAPPDHAAGIVIQGKSFKPSGRGVVKLKLACPSSEANGPCAGSLSLATAKAVKVKGKKRRFQLAKADFSVPAGATRKVRLKFGKSVMKLLRTNPPARLVKVTAEVEDGIGNRATVRKNLKAKGLS
;
A
#
# COMPACT_ATOMS: atom_id res chain seq x y z
N ARG A 1 -29.11 4.25 -10.81
CA ARG A 1 -29.48 5.67 -10.70
C ARG A 1 -28.23 6.48 -10.44
N LEU A 2 -28.14 7.66 -11.04
CA LEU A 2 -27.12 8.66 -10.77
C LEU A 2 -27.69 9.68 -9.78
N TYR A 3 -26.92 10.02 -8.74
CA TYR A 3 -27.21 11.08 -7.78
C TYR A 3 -26.27 12.25 -8.01
N PHE A 4 -26.75 13.45 -7.84
CA PHE A 4 -25.98 14.68 -8.06
C PHE A 4 -26.61 15.88 -7.34
N SER A 5 -25.78 16.85 -7.00
CA SER A 5 -26.21 18.14 -6.47
C SER A 5 -26.64 19.05 -7.62
N ALA A 6 -27.78 19.72 -7.50
CA ALA A 6 -28.27 20.67 -8.51
C ALA A 6 -29.10 21.77 -7.90
N ASN A 7 -29.07 22.94 -8.53
CA ASN A 7 -29.83 24.11 -8.12
C ASN A 7 -31.17 24.19 -8.86
N SER A 8 -32.27 24.38 -8.11
CA SER A 8 -33.56 24.71 -8.65
C SER A 8 -34.02 26.05 -8.11
N ALA A 9 -34.85 26.77 -8.90
CA ALA A 9 -35.40 28.06 -8.47
C ALA A 9 -36.40 27.92 -7.28
N ALA A 10 -36.92 26.72 -7.04
CA ALA A 10 -37.91 26.46 -5.99
C ALA A 10 -37.28 26.02 -4.66
N SER A 11 -36.21 25.21 -4.71
CA SER A 11 -35.63 24.53 -3.54
C SER A 11 -34.16 24.85 -3.31
N GLY A 12 -33.58 25.78 -4.05
CA GLY A 12 -32.12 26.00 -3.96
C GLY A 12 -31.30 24.79 -4.45
N ASN A 13 -30.10 24.64 -3.93
CA ASN A 13 -29.22 23.52 -4.25
C ASN A 13 -29.55 22.31 -3.37
N GLU A 14 -30.03 21.24 -3.98
CA GLU A 14 -30.47 20.03 -3.28
C GLU A 14 -29.97 18.76 -3.98
N LEU A 15 -30.17 17.58 -3.33
CA LEU A 15 -29.83 16.28 -3.89
C LEU A 15 -30.89 15.83 -4.90
N PHE A 16 -30.48 15.63 -6.13
CA PHE A 16 -31.28 15.08 -7.21
C PHE A 16 -30.80 13.71 -7.64
N ARG A 17 -31.67 12.97 -8.30
CA ARG A 17 -31.31 11.69 -8.95
C ARG A 17 -31.95 11.60 -10.34
N THR A 18 -31.30 10.77 -11.19
CA THR A 18 -31.83 10.41 -12.50
C THR A 18 -31.72 8.91 -12.78
N ASP A 19 -32.65 8.41 -13.60
CA ASP A 19 -32.62 7.08 -14.22
C ASP A 19 -32.19 7.14 -15.71
N GLY A 20 -31.76 8.32 -16.17
CA GLY A 20 -31.43 8.61 -17.55
C GLY A 20 -32.54 9.22 -18.37
N ASN A 21 -33.79 9.15 -17.91
CA ASN A 21 -34.97 9.72 -18.58
C ASN A 21 -35.61 10.86 -17.79
N THR A 22 -35.67 10.72 -16.48
CA THR A 22 -36.30 11.69 -15.58
C THR A 22 -35.32 12.15 -14.51
N ILE A 23 -35.43 13.42 -14.12
CA ILE A 23 -34.70 13.99 -13.00
C ILE A 23 -35.74 14.25 -11.87
N THR A 24 -35.41 13.76 -10.68
CA THR A 24 -36.30 13.92 -9.50
C THR A 24 -35.51 14.43 -8.32
N LEU A 25 -36.07 15.38 -7.58
CA LEU A 25 -35.59 15.78 -6.27
C LEU A 25 -35.69 14.57 -5.34
N VAL A 26 -34.60 14.25 -4.61
CA VAL A 26 -34.60 13.15 -3.64
C VAL A 26 -35.37 13.57 -2.40
N GLN A 27 -34.99 14.71 -1.84
CA GLN A 27 -35.64 15.35 -0.71
C GLN A 27 -35.23 16.82 -0.67
N GLU A 28 -36.14 17.70 -0.22
CA GLU A 28 -35.78 19.07 0.16
C GLU A 28 -35.24 19.02 1.59
N ILE A 29 -33.91 18.98 1.72
CA ILE A 29 -33.20 18.84 3.01
C ILE A 29 -33.22 20.18 3.75
N ASN A 30 -32.94 21.27 3.03
CA ASN A 30 -33.08 22.66 3.55
C ASN A 30 -34.21 23.37 2.84
N PRO A 31 -35.43 23.39 3.44
CA PRO A 31 -36.62 23.93 2.77
C PRO A 31 -36.48 25.39 2.34
N GLY A 32 -36.82 25.64 1.08
CA GLY A 32 -36.81 26.97 0.47
C GLY A 32 -35.61 27.19 -0.46
N VAL A 33 -35.33 28.45 -0.76
CA VAL A 33 -34.35 28.84 -1.78
C VAL A 33 -32.87 28.75 -1.34
N ASN A 34 -32.64 28.51 -0.07
CA ASN A 34 -31.28 28.46 0.48
C ASN A 34 -30.52 27.22 0.02
N GLY A 35 -31.16 26.04 -0.03
CA GLY A 35 -30.53 24.77 -0.41
C GLY A 35 -29.68 24.15 0.66
N SER A 36 -29.43 22.85 0.53
CA SER A 36 -28.66 22.05 1.48
C SER A 36 -27.18 21.78 1.03
N TYR A 37 -26.85 22.14 -0.20
CA TYR A 37 -25.51 22.01 -0.78
C TYR A 37 -24.87 20.61 -0.59
N PRO A 38 -25.50 19.53 -1.05
CA PRO A 38 -24.94 18.19 -0.89
C PRO A 38 -23.60 18.05 -1.60
N SER A 39 -22.58 17.56 -0.89
CA SER A 39 -21.22 17.31 -1.40
C SER A 39 -20.70 15.94 -0.95
N ASP A 40 -19.55 15.53 -1.46
CA ASP A 40 -18.84 14.32 -1.07
C ASP A 40 -19.69 13.05 -1.13
N LEU A 41 -20.34 12.86 -2.28
CA LEU A 41 -21.30 11.78 -2.46
C LEU A 41 -20.62 10.43 -2.61
N MET A 42 -20.83 9.52 -1.64
CA MET A 42 -20.25 8.17 -1.64
C MET A 42 -21.27 7.07 -1.39
N ILE A 43 -21.16 5.96 -2.11
CA ILE A 43 -21.95 4.74 -1.83
C ILE A 43 -21.30 3.97 -0.69
N PHE A 44 -22.03 3.79 0.40
CA PHE A 44 -21.60 2.97 1.53
C PHE A 44 -22.69 1.94 1.88
N GLY A 45 -22.38 0.68 1.65
CA GLY A 45 -23.36 -0.41 1.75
C GLY A 45 -24.51 -0.23 0.75
N SER A 46 -25.74 -0.07 1.26
CA SER A 46 -26.94 0.17 0.46
C SER A 46 -27.40 1.64 0.45
N ARG A 47 -26.59 2.54 1.00
CA ARG A 47 -26.92 3.97 1.14
C ARG A 47 -25.96 4.83 0.33
N LEU A 48 -26.43 5.97 -0.11
CA LEU A 48 -25.62 7.11 -0.48
C LEU A 48 -25.36 7.93 0.78
N ILE A 49 -24.11 8.17 1.12
CA ILE A 49 -23.67 9.05 2.21
C ILE A 49 -23.18 10.35 1.58
N PHE A 50 -23.37 11.45 2.26
CA PHE A 50 -23.00 12.77 1.77
C PHE A 50 -23.01 13.81 2.89
N SER A 51 -22.41 14.96 2.65
CA SER A 51 -22.42 16.13 3.50
C SER A 51 -23.59 17.04 3.08
N ALA A 52 -24.36 17.59 4.01
CA ALA A 52 -25.42 18.55 3.68
C ALA A 52 -25.86 19.40 4.89
N ASP A 53 -26.41 20.61 4.62
CA ASP A 53 -26.94 21.55 5.60
C ASP A 53 -28.49 21.59 5.54
N ASN A 54 -29.13 21.39 6.67
CA ASN A 54 -30.61 21.51 6.76
C ASN A 54 -31.09 22.88 7.23
N GLY A 55 -30.19 23.86 7.35
CA GLY A 55 -30.49 25.21 7.80
C GLY A 55 -30.68 25.38 9.31
N ALA A 56 -30.53 24.28 10.09
CA ALA A 56 -30.70 24.30 11.55
C ALA A 56 -29.48 23.75 12.29
N ASN A 57 -28.88 22.69 11.78
CA ASN A 57 -27.74 21.98 12.40
C ASN A 57 -26.40 22.28 11.73
N GLY A 58 -26.38 23.11 10.67
CA GLY A 58 -25.20 23.28 9.84
C GLY A 58 -24.97 22.09 8.91
N THR A 59 -23.76 22.05 8.33
CA THR A 59 -23.35 21.01 7.40
C THR A 59 -22.91 19.78 8.18
N GLU A 60 -23.65 18.67 8.04
CA GLU A 60 -23.52 17.46 8.83
C GLU A 60 -23.53 16.19 7.95
N LEU A 61 -23.35 15.01 8.58
CA LEU A 61 -23.33 13.71 7.90
C LEU A 61 -24.76 13.24 7.59
N TRP A 62 -25.06 13.07 6.31
CA TRP A 62 -26.37 12.64 5.81
C TRP A 62 -26.29 11.34 5.02
N GLY A 63 -27.44 10.69 4.88
CA GLY A 63 -27.54 9.49 4.06
C GLY A 63 -28.93 9.25 3.51
N THR A 64 -29.00 8.58 2.34
CA THR A 64 -30.24 8.13 1.74
C THR A 64 -30.14 6.73 1.16
N ASP A 65 -31.21 5.94 1.30
CA ASP A 65 -31.39 4.66 0.59
C ASP A 65 -32.17 4.83 -0.72
N GLY A 66 -32.45 6.08 -1.07
CA GLY A 66 -33.26 6.45 -2.25
C GLY A 66 -34.78 6.47 -1.98
N VAL A 67 -35.21 6.16 -0.75
CA VAL A 67 -36.59 6.26 -0.25
C VAL A 67 -36.65 7.19 0.96
N THR A 68 -35.77 6.97 1.90
CA THR A 68 -35.65 7.77 3.13
C THR A 68 -34.28 8.49 3.11
N THR A 69 -34.31 9.79 3.40
CA THR A 69 -33.16 10.65 3.57
C THR A 69 -33.17 11.19 5.00
N ALA A 70 -32.02 11.08 5.70
CA ALA A 70 -31.92 11.55 7.08
C ALA A 70 -30.50 11.98 7.40
N MET A 71 -30.35 12.89 8.36
CA MET A 71 -29.08 13.16 9.04
C MET A 71 -28.70 11.92 9.83
N LEU A 72 -27.49 11.43 9.61
CA LEU A 72 -26.95 10.21 10.26
C LEU A 72 -26.23 10.56 11.55
N SER A 73 -25.60 11.74 11.59
CA SER A 73 -24.93 12.27 12.78
C SER A 73 -24.93 13.79 12.75
N ASP A 74 -25.25 14.40 13.88
CA ASP A 74 -25.03 15.81 14.22
C ASP A 74 -23.66 15.85 14.95
N ILE A 75 -22.58 15.98 14.17
CA ILE A 75 -21.20 15.86 14.66
C ILE A 75 -20.80 17.13 15.40
N ASN A 76 -21.21 18.30 14.88
CA ASN A 76 -21.02 19.61 15.52
C ASN A 76 -22.36 20.16 16.03
N PRO A 77 -22.78 19.76 17.24
CA PRO A 77 -24.15 20.01 17.72
C PRO A 77 -24.55 21.47 17.74
N GLY A 78 -25.77 21.73 17.22
CA GLY A 78 -26.36 23.09 17.14
C GLY A 78 -26.31 23.64 15.72
N GLY A 79 -25.94 24.91 15.54
CA GLY A 79 -25.83 25.52 14.21
C GLY A 79 -24.39 25.52 13.67
N GLY A 80 -23.51 24.74 14.26
CA GLY A 80 -22.11 24.57 13.79
C GLY A 80 -22.06 23.67 12.56
N ASN A 81 -20.96 23.74 11.80
CA ASN A 81 -20.73 22.84 10.68
C ASN A 81 -19.63 21.85 11.06
N SER A 82 -19.85 20.59 10.77
CA SER A 82 -18.80 19.57 10.90
C SER A 82 -18.03 19.32 9.60
N TYR A 83 -18.58 19.74 8.45
CA TYR A 83 -17.95 19.58 7.13
C TYR A 83 -17.37 18.18 6.88
N PRO A 84 -18.16 17.12 7.00
CA PRO A 84 -17.65 15.78 6.74
C PRO A 84 -17.29 15.62 5.26
N ASP A 85 -16.05 15.23 4.98
CA ASP A 85 -15.47 15.15 3.63
C ASP A 85 -14.57 13.93 3.43
N ASP A 86 -14.03 13.75 2.23
CA ASP A 86 -13.04 12.72 1.87
C ASP A 86 -13.42 11.29 2.29
N PHE A 87 -14.65 10.91 2.05
CA PHE A 87 -15.17 9.61 2.45
C PHE A 87 -14.41 8.45 1.84
N THR A 88 -13.82 7.58 2.66
CA THR A 88 -13.14 6.36 2.23
C THR A 88 -13.65 5.15 3.01
N SER A 89 -14.07 4.09 2.32
CA SER A 89 -14.63 2.90 2.97
C SER A 89 -13.62 1.77 3.16
N ILE A 90 -13.63 1.15 4.36
CA ILE A 90 -12.90 -0.07 4.68
C ILE A 90 -13.83 -1.09 5.35
N GLY A 91 -14.17 -2.14 4.61
CA GLY A 91 -15.12 -3.14 5.11
C GLY A 91 -16.49 -2.57 5.43
N SER A 92 -16.90 -2.59 6.70
CA SER A 92 -18.16 -2.02 7.18
C SER A 92 -18.02 -0.66 7.83
N LYS A 93 -16.89 0.00 7.71
CA LYS A 93 -16.60 1.33 8.26
C LYS A 93 -16.41 2.34 7.14
N LEU A 94 -16.81 3.57 7.37
CA LEU A 94 -16.55 4.74 6.54
C LEU A 94 -15.65 5.67 7.34
N VAL A 95 -14.49 6.01 6.82
CA VAL A 95 -13.54 6.96 7.41
C VAL A 95 -13.65 8.28 6.66
N PHE A 96 -13.54 9.40 7.36
CA PHE A 96 -13.71 10.75 6.81
C PHE A 96 -13.09 11.80 7.71
N GLY A 97 -12.89 13.01 7.20
CA GLY A 97 -12.53 14.19 7.99
C GLY A 97 -13.80 14.86 8.56
N ALA A 98 -13.76 15.39 9.79
CA ALA A 98 -14.83 16.23 10.33
C ALA A 98 -14.38 17.03 11.55
N ASP A 99 -15.09 18.15 11.83
CA ASP A 99 -14.89 19.05 12.97
C ASP A 99 -16.11 19.02 13.90
N ASP A 100 -15.92 18.69 15.17
CA ASP A 100 -16.99 18.69 16.16
C ASP A 100 -17.15 20.03 16.92
N GLY A 101 -16.44 21.06 16.48
CA GLY A 101 -16.40 22.38 17.11
C GLY A 101 -15.52 22.47 18.36
N THR A 102 -14.82 21.37 18.72
CA THR A 102 -13.98 21.26 19.92
C THR A 102 -12.56 20.87 19.59
N HIS A 103 -12.38 19.88 18.69
CA HIS A 103 -11.08 19.28 18.36
C HIS A 103 -10.52 19.76 17.02
N GLY A 104 -11.28 20.61 16.28
CA GLY A 104 -10.94 20.95 14.89
C GLY A 104 -11.22 19.78 13.94
N SER A 105 -10.77 19.90 12.68
CA SER A 105 -10.93 18.81 11.71
C SER A 105 -9.96 17.69 12.00
N GLU A 106 -10.50 16.52 12.31
CA GLU A 106 -9.79 15.31 12.73
C GLU A 106 -10.32 14.07 11.98
N PRO A 107 -9.61 12.89 12.00
CA PRO A 107 -10.12 11.68 11.39
C PRO A 107 -11.27 11.06 12.20
N TRP A 108 -12.37 10.83 11.52
CA TRP A 108 -13.62 10.25 12.06
C TRP A 108 -13.95 8.91 11.41
N VAL A 109 -14.79 8.13 12.07
CA VAL A 109 -15.33 6.87 11.55
C VAL A 109 -16.85 6.83 11.75
N PHE A 110 -17.56 6.33 10.73
CA PHE A 110 -18.97 5.93 10.82
C PHE A 110 -19.06 4.41 10.64
N ASP A 111 -19.65 3.72 11.62
CA ASP A 111 -19.78 2.25 11.63
C ASP A 111 -21.07 1.73 10.97
N GLY A 112 -21.83 2.63 10.36
CA GLY A 112 -23.16 2.35 9.80
C GLY A 112 -24.31 2.76 10.74
N VAL A 113 -24.01 3.11 12.00
CA VAL A 113 -24.99 3.52 13.04
C VAL A 113 -24.58 4.84 13.71
N THR A 114 -23.33 4.96 14.12
CA THR A 114 -22.79 6.12 14.84
C THR A 114 -21.51 6.63 14.20
N ALA A 115 -21.33 7.96 14.20
CA ALA A 115 -20.05 8.58 13.88
C ALA A 115 -19.29 8.88 15.19
N SER A 116 -17.98 8.70 15.18
CA SER A 116 -17.09 9.03 16.29
C SER A 116 -15.70 9.42 15.80
N ILE A 117 -15.04 10.34 16.54
CA ILE A 117 -13.64 10.66 16.31
C ILE A 117 -12.77 9.42 16.52
N ILE A 118 -11.85 9.15 15.62
CA ILE A 118 -10.88 8.04 15.78
C ILE A 118 -9.78 8.47 16.73
N GLN A 119 -9.24 9.65 16.49
CA GLN A 119 -8.16 10.21 17.30
C GLN A 119 -8.06 11.72 17.07
N ASP A 120 -7.87 12.50 18.15
CA ASP A 120 -7.44 13.88 18.10
C ASP A 120 -5.91 13.89 17.90
N LEU A 121 -5.46 14.14 16.66
CA LEU A 121 -4.06 14.17 16.27
C LEU A 121 -3.41 15.49 16.63
N ARG A 122 -4.22 16.55 16.75
CA ARG A 122 -3.76 17.88 17.11
C ARG A 122 -4.52 18.41 18.32
N PRO A 123 -4.16 17.96 19.54
CA PRO A 123 -4.92 18.22 20.75
C PRO A 123 -5.34 19.66 20.99
N GLY A 124 -6.63 19.84 21.25
CA GLY A 124 -7.30 21.13 21.42
C GLY A 124 -8.09 21.54 20.19
N GLY A 125 -8.29 22.84 19.97
CA GLY A 125 -9.07 23.33 18.82
C GLY A 125 -8.26 23.44 17.51
N GLY A 126 -7.10 22.81 17.43
CA GLY A 126 -6.29 22.77 16.20
C GLY A 126 -6.74 21.64 15.30
N SER A 127 -6.67 21.81 13.98
CA SER A 127 -7.05 20.77 13.01
C SER A 127 -5.82 20.01 12.56
N SER A 128 -5.90 18.67 12.49
CA SER A 128 -4.94 17.86 11.76
C SER A 128 -5.21 17.87 10.26
N SER A 129 -6.40 18.34 9.85
CA SER A 129 -6.83 18.48 8.45
C SER A 129 -6.56 17.21 7.64
N PRO A 130 -7.16 16.08 8.02
CA PRO A 130 -6.90 14.82 7.34
C PRO A 130 -7.41 14.90 5.90
N ASP A 131 -6.52 14.67 4.92
CA ASP A 131 -6.88 14.43 3.52
C ASP A 131 -6.92 12.91 3.29
N LEU A 132 -8.14 12.35 3.26
CA LEU A 132 -8.34 10.90 3.22
C LEU A 132 -8.16 10.36 1.81
N GLY A 133 -6.97 9.82 1.55
CA GLY A 133 -6.57 9.33 0.24
C GLY A 133 -7.17 7.97 -0.13
N VAL A 134 -6.52 6.85 0.19
CA VAL A 134 -6.83 5.57 -0.43
C VAL A 134 -6.90 4.41 0.55
N ALA A 135 -7.83 3.48 0.30
CA ALA A 135 -7.91 2.22 1.02
C ALA A 135 -6.92 1.18 0.46
N LEU A 136 -6.15 0.54 1.33
CA LEU A 136 -5.30 -0.60 1.02
C LEU A 136 -5.47 -1.69 2.09
N GLY A 137 -6.02 -2.83 1.71
CA GLY A 137 -6.34 -3.90 2.66
C GLY A 137 -7.43 -3.50 3.65
N ASN A 138 -7.09 -3.40 4.92
CA ASN A 138 -8.01 -2.97 5.99
C ASN A 138 -7.69 -1.57 6.53
N ASP A 139 -6.79 -0.86 5.89
CA ASP A 139 -6.37 0.49 6.31
C ASP A 139 -6.74 1.53 5.24
N VAL A 140 -7.05 2.75 5.68
CA VAL A 140 -7.06 3.97 4.86
C VAL A 140 -5.74 4.69 5.09
N TYR A 141 -5.05 5.05 4.03
CA TYR A 141 -3.85 5.88 4.05
C TYR A 141 -4.23 7.32 3.71
N PHE A 142 -3.68 8.27 4.43
CA PHE A 142 -4.06 9.66 4.33
C PHE A 142 -2.94 10.60 4.79
N GLU A 143 -3.00 11.85 4.35
CA GLU A 143 -2.21 12.93 4.91
C GLU A 143 -2.86 13.47 6.18
N ALA A 144 -2.07 13.81 7.18
CA ALA A 144 -2.52 14.62 8.31
C ALA A 144 -1.35 15.35 8.97
N SER A 145 -1.65 16.52 9.54
CA SER A 145 -0.66 17.38 10.18
C SER A 145 -0.68 17.26 11.69
N THR A 146 0.51 17.16 12.28
CA THR A 146 0.71 17.30 13.73
C THR A 146 1.76 18.37 14.05
N PRO A 147 1.75 18.96 15.25
CA PRO A 147 2.76 19.95 15.62
C PRO A 147 4.20 19.41 15.67
N ALA A 148 4.38 18.12 15.81
CA ALA A 148 5.69 17.50 15.99
C ALA A 148 6.29 16.96 14.70
N GLN A 149 5.46 16.62 13.71
CA GLN A 149 5.89 15.99 12.46
C GLN A 149 5.52 16.78 11.20
N GLY A 150 4.80 17.92 11.31
CA GLY A 150 4.24 18.55 10.12
C GLY A 150 3.14 17.69 9.47
N SER A 151 2.89 17.89 8.18
CA SER A 151 2.02 17.06 7.33
C SER A 151 2.76 15.84 6.83
N GLU A 152 2.33 14.66 7.26
CA GLU A 152 2.98 13.39 6.98
C GLU A 152 1.98 12.29 6.61
N LEU A 153 2.48 11.11 6.23
CA LEU A 153 1.67 9.97 5.84
C LEU A 153 1.20 9.16 7.05
N TRP A 154 -0.11 9.08 7.23
CA TRP A 154 -0.78 8.33 8.27
C TRP A 154 -1.63 7.20 7.71
N ARG A 155 -2.07 6.28 8.55
CA ARG A 155 -3.07 5.27 8.23
C ARG A 155 -3.98 4.99 9.41
N THR A 156 -5.19 4.51 9.11
CA THR A 156 -6.16 4.06 10.12
C THR A 156 -6.92 2.81 9.67
N ASP A 157 -7.22 1.92 10.62
CA ASP A 157 -8.14 0.80 10.47
C ASP A 157 -9.58 1.18 10.90
N GLY A 158 -9.83 2.48 11.11
CA GLY A 158 -11.07 3.01 11.67
C GLY A 158 -11.23 2.72 13.17
N SER A 159 -10.16 2.40 13.89
CA SER A 159 -10.15 2.21 15.35
C SER A 159 -8.96 2.89 16.02
N SER A 160 -7.87 3.05 15.29
CA SER A 160 -6.65 3.75 15.72
C SER A 160 -5.99 4.42 14.53
N VAL A 161 -5.23 5.49 14.78
CA VAL A 161 -4.41 6.17 13.78
C VAL A 161 -2.94 5.88 14.04
N VAL A 162 -2.18 5.59 12.99
CA VAL A 162 -0.76 5.26 13.07
C VAL A 162 0.02 6.06 12.04
N LEU A 163 1.08 6.74 12.45
CA LEU A 163 2.05 7.34 11.55
C LEU A 163 2.71 6.22 10.71
N VAL A 164 2.59 6.29 9.40
CA VAL A 164 3.24 5.34 8.49
C VAL A 164 4.70 5.69 8.33
N ALA A 165 4.96 6.96 8.08
CA ALA A 165 6.31 7.50 7.95
C ALA A 165 6.32 8.99 8.26
N ASP A 166 7.36 9.43 8.95
CA ASP A 166 7.83 10.80 9.06
C ASP A 166 8.86 10.96 7.92
N ILE A 167 8.35 11.29 6.71
CA ILE A 167 9.14 11.32 5.47
C ILE A 167 10.14 12.49 5.52
N LEU A 168 9.69 13.63 6.07
CA LEU A 168 10.54 14.79 6.32
C LEU A 168 10.65 15.03 7.83
N PRO A 169 11.62 14.39 8.51
CA PRO A 169 11.69 14.39 9.97
C PRO A 169 11.72 15.78 10.62
N GLY A 170 10.80 16.00 11.56
CA GLY A 170 10.71 17.23 12.35
C GLY A 170 9.35 17.91 12.20
N GLU A 171 9.35 19.25 12.35
CA GLU A 171 8.13 20.07 12.23
C GLU A 171 7.80 20.45 10.78
N ASP A 172 8.73 20.20 9.86
CA ASP A 172 8.56 20.44 8.43
C ASP A 172 7.68 19.33 7.82
N SER A 173 7.00 19.64 6.73
CA SER A 173 6.02 18.77 6.10
C SER A 173 6.59 18.08 4.86
N SER A 174 6.31 16.81 4.68
CA SER A 174 6.52 16.10 3.39
C SER A 174 5.36 16.26 2.43
N ASP A 175 4.20 16.77 2.90
CA ASP A 175 2.97 17.00 2.13
C ASP A 175 2.69 15.84 1.16
N PRO A 176 2.44 14.62 1.67
CA PRO A 176 2.18 13.46 0.82
C PRO A 176 0.84 13.62 0.11
N ASP A 177 0.87 13.60 -1.23
CA ASP A 177 -0.27 13.89 -2.08
C ASP A 177 -0.47 12.81 -3.15
N ASP A 178 -1.63 12.85 -3.85
CA ASP A 178 -1.95 11.91 -4.93
C ASP A 178 -1.81 10.44 -4.54
N LEU A 179 -2.33 10.04 -3.39
CA LEU A 179 -2.22 8.68 -2.90
C LEU A 179 -2.98 7.68 -3.79
N PHE A 180 -2.28 6.66 -4.27
CA PHE A 180 -2.86 5.64 -5.14
C PHE A 180 -2.47 4.22 -4.75
N ALA A 181 -3.45 3.36 -4.49
CA ALA A 181 -3.23 1.96 -4.14
C ALA A 181 -3.01 1.09 -5.39
N PHE A 182 -1.84 0.49 -5.51
CA PHE A 182 -1.52 -0.39 -6.62
C PHE A 182 -0.66 -1.57 -6.16
N GLN A 183 -1.07 -2.80 -6.50
CA GLN A 183 -0.32 -4.04 -6.24
C GLN A 183 0.20 -4.18 -4.79
N GLY A 184 -0.64 -3.83 -3.80
CA GLY A 184 -0.32 -4.02 -2.38
C GLY A 184 0.55 -2.93 -1.75
N ARG A 185 0.72 -1.80 -2.42
CA ARG A 185 1.38 -0.59 -1.93
C ARG A 185 0.54 0.65 -2.23
N VAL A 186 0.80 1.71 -1.48
CA VAL A 186 0.32 3.07 -1.79
C VAL A 186 1.47 3.81 -2.44
N TYR A 187 1.26 4.33 -3.65
CA TYR A 187 2.16 5.24 -4.35
C TYR A 187 1.69 6.66 -4.10
N LEU A 188 2.62 7.58 -4.00
CA LEU A 188 2.35 8.96 -3.63
C LEU A 188 3.48 9.87 -4.12
N ASN A 189 3.17 11.14 -4.22
CA ASN A 189 4.11 12.23 -4.32
C ASN A 189 4.44 12.72 -2.91
N ALA A 190 5.71 12.95 -2.57
CA ALA A 190 6.09 13.53 -1.29
C ALA A 190 7.41 14.29 -1.36
N TYR A 191 7.50 15.34 -0.55
CA TYR A 191 8.62 16.29 -0.52
C TYR A 191 9.70 15.90 0.49
N THR A 192 10.95 16.12 0.09
CA THR A 192 12.08 16.27 1.02
C THR A 192 13.00 17.42 0.61
N HIS A 193 13.75 17.98 1.56
CA HIS A 193 14.72 19.03 1.25
C HIS A 193 15.83 18.59 0.29
N GLU A 194 16.10 17.30 0.20
CA GLU A 194 17.17 16.75 -0.63
C GLU A 194 16.74 16.47 -2.06
N THR A 195 15.47 16.08 -2.28
CA THR A 195 15.00 15.59 -3.57
C THR A 195 13.85 16.40 -4.18
N GLY A 196 13.26 17.37 -3.44
CA GLY A 196 12.00 17.96 -3.85
C GLY A 196 10.85 16.95 -3.79
N TYR A 197 9.77 17.20 -4.54
CA TYR A 197 8.64 16.29 -4.66
C TYR A 197 8.95 15.14 -5.62
N GLU A 198 9.00 13.92 -5.13
CA GLU A 198 9.38 12.75 -5.89
C GLU A 198 8.45 11.56 -5.64
N LEU A 199 8.66 10.48 -6.42
CA LEU A 199 7.87 9.24 -6.33
C LEU A 199 8.25 8.43 -5.09
N TRP A 200 7.29 8.27 -4.19
CA TRP A 200 7.37 7.42 -3.00
C TRP A 200 6.41 6.24 -3.06
N ALA A 201 6.68 5.23 -2.26
CA ALA A 201 5.76 4.12 -2.03
C ALA A 201 5.74 3.72 -0.57
N ALA A 202 4.55 3.39 -0.06
CA ALA A 202 4.32 3.02 1.32
C ALA A 202 3.55 1.70 1.45
N ASP A 203 3.74 1.04 2.57
CA ASP A 203 2.94 -0.08 3.06
C ASP A 203 2.89 -0.03 4.60
N THR A 204 2.41 -1.09 5.26
CA THR A 204 2.37 -1.15 6.73
C THR A 204 3.74 -1.12 7.41
N GLY A 205 4.82 -1.26 6.66
CA GLY A 205 6.21 -1.23 7.14
C GLY A 205 6.88 0.15 7.07
N GLY A 206 6.23 1.14 6.45
CA GLY A 206 6.73 2.50 6.29
C GLY A 206 6.67 3.01 4.85
N ALA A 207 7.27 4.17 4.58
CA ALA A 207 7.41 4.75 3.25
C ALA A 207 8.87 4.76 2.79
N GLN A 208 9.08 4.73 1.48
CA GLN A 208 10.41 4.80 0.88
C GLN A 208 10.37 5.53 -0.46
N LEU A 209 11.42 6.26 -0.76
CA LEU A 209 11.64 6.84 -2.08
C LEU A 209 11.78 5.71 -3.11
N VAL A 210 10.91 5.69 -4.11
CA VAL A 210 10.98 4.72 -5.21
C VAL A 210 12.01 5.18 -6.23
N LYS A 211 11.95 6.46 -6.57
CA LYS A 211 12.83 7.04 -7.57
C LYS A 211 12.93 8.56 -7.38
N ASP A 212 14.16 9.04 -7.34
CA ASP A 212 14.52 10.43 -7.57
C ASP A 212 14.59 10.60 -9.10
N ILE A 213 13.49 11.11 -9.69
CA ILE A 213 13.33 11.26 -11.15
C ILE A 213 14.04 12.51 -11.61
N LEU A 214 13.93 13.60 -10.87
CA LEU A 214 14.61 14.87 -11.11
C LEU A 214 15.64 15.13 -9.99
N PRO A 215 16.90 14.65 -10.13
CA PRO A 215 17.90 14.79 -9.09
C PRO A 215 18.17 16.24 -8.68
N GLY A 216 18.03 16.52 -7.40
CA GLY A 216 18.22 17.85 -6.79
C GLY A 216 17.03 18.26 -5.94
N THR A 217 16.89 19.55 -5.70
CA THR A 217 15.82 20.09 -4.84
C THR A 217 14.55 20.46 -5.58
N ASP A 218 14.61 20.39 -6.92
CA ASP A 218 13.45 20.66 -7.79
C ASP A 218 12.54 19.46 -7.87
N GLY A 219 11.48 19.14 -7.69
CA GLY A 219 10.74 17.88 -7.74
C GLY A 219 10.29 17.48 -9.13
N SER A 220 10.13 16.21 -9.36
CA SER A 220 9.54 15.65 -10.59
C SER A 220 8.00 15.68 -10.58
N ASN A 221 7.36 15.90 -9.42
CA ASN A 221 5.91 16.02 -9.23
C ASN A 221 5.10 14.92 -9.92
N PRO A 222 5.29 13.65 -9.58
CA PRO A 222 4.48 12.56 -10.13
C PRO A 222 3.05 12.62 -9.60
N ASP A 223 2.05 12.55 -10.50
CA ASP A 223 0.62 12.65 -10.20
C ASP A 223 -0.23 11.77 -11.14
N ASP A 224 -1.56 11.94 -11.18
CA ASP A 224 -2.47 11.36 -12.19
C ASP A 224 -2.25 9.88 -12.52
N TRP A 225 -2.19 9.00 -11.52
CA TRP A 225 -1.88 7.58 -11.66
C TRP A 225 -2.86 6.82 -12.54
N ILE A 226 -2.38 6.17 -13.58
CA ILE A 226 -3.19 5.39 -14.53
C ILE A 226 -2.75 3.93 -14.51
N PRO A 227 -3.51 3.00 -13.92
CA PRO A 227 -3.23 1.57 -13.99
C PRO A 227 -3.62 1.03 -15.37
N TYR A 228 -2.69 0.37 -16.06
CA TYR A 228 -2.93 -0.28 -17.34
C TYR A 228 -2.08 -1.55 -17.48
N GLN A 229 -2.68 -2.71 -17.77
CA GLN A 229 -2.03 -4.02 -18.00
C GLN A 229 -0.97 -4.36 -16.92
N ASP A 230 -1.37 -4.36 -15.65
CA ASP A 230 -0.51 -4.63 -14.49
C ASP A 230 0.69 -3.66 -14.33
N GLN A 231 0.62 -2.50 -14.95
CA GLN A 231 1.61 -1.42 -14.81
C GLN A 231 0.92 -0.14 -14.36
N LEU A 232 1.63 0.70 -13.63
CA LEU A 232 1.19 2.02 -13.24
C LEU A 232 1.91 3.06 -14.10
N TYR A 233 1.14 3.91 -14.76
CA TYR A 233 1.63 5.03 -15.55
C TYR A 233 1.32 6.33 -14.83
N PHE A 234 2.17 7.33 -15.01
CA PHE A 234 2.02 8.65 -14.40
C PHE A 234 2.87 9.68 -15.16
N PRO A 235 2.49 10.95 -15.24
CA PRO A 235 3.37 12.02 -15.69
C PRO A 235 4.41 12.35 -14.64
N ALA A 236 5.60 12.77 -15.07
CA ALA A 236 6.62 13.34 -14.21
C ALA A 236 7.68 14.08 -15.01
N ASN A 237 8.31 15.08 -14.41
CA ASN A 237 9.32 15.94 -15.04
C ASN A 237 10.74 15.42 -14.75
N ASP A 238 11.54 15.20 -15.80
CA ASP A 238 12.95 14.80 -15.65
C ASP A 238 13.95 15.97 -15.73
N GLY A 239 13.43 17.20 -15.81
CA GLY A 239 14.22 18.43 -15.94
C GLY A 239 14.78 18.72 -17.32
N SER A 240 14.59 17.80 -18.28
CA SER A 240 15.14 17.91 -19.64
C SER A 240 14.07 17.99 -20.74
N HIS A 241 12.94 17.31 -20.54
CA HIS A 241 11.90 17.16 -21.54
C HIS A 241 10.54 17.74 -21.11
N GLY A 242 10.42 18.26 -19.88
CA GLY A 242 9.16 18.64 -19.25
C GLY A 242 8.45 17.43 -18.67
N ASP A 243 7.12 17.49 -18.59
CA ASP A 243 6.30 16.40 -18.09
C ASP A 243 6.13 15.33 -19.16
N GLU A 244 6.68 14.16 -18.91
CA GLU A 244 6.62 13.01 -19.79
C GLU A 244 5.89 11.85 -19.13
N LEU A 245 5.36 10.94 -19.95
CA LEU A 245 4.69 9.75 -19.44
C LEU A 245 5.72 8.73 -18.94
N TRP A 246 5.73 8.53 -17.63
CA TRP A 246 6.54 7.52 -16.96
C TRP A 246 5.74 6.24 -16.75
N LYS A 247 6.47 5.18 -16.50
CA LYS A 247 5.93 3.89 -16.16
C LYS A 247 6.65 3.34 -14.95
N LEU A 248 5.89 3.04 -13.90
CA LEU A 248 6.40 2.22 -12.83
C LEU A 248 6.60 0.80 -13.39
N ALA A 249 7.84 0.34 -13.41
CA ALA A 249 8.06 -1.09 -13.57
C ALA A 249 7.27 -1.81 -12.48
N PRO A 250 6.61 -2.96 -12.78
CA PRO A 250 5.94 -3.70 -11.72
C PRO A 250 6.91 -3.81 -10.56
N PRO A 251 6.45 -3.55 -9.30
CA PRO A 251 7.31 -3.78 -8.17
C PRO A 251 7.81 -5.19 -8.34
N ASP A 252 9.12 -5.35 -8.37
CA ASP A 252 9.71 -6.66 -8.41
C ASP A 252 9.34 -7.36 -7.09
N HIS A 253 8.15 -7.99 -7.09
CA HIS A 253 7.58 -8.67 -5.93
C HIS A 253 8.39 -9.88 -5.49
N ALA A 254 9.48 -10.15 -6.18
CA ALA A 254 10.39 -11.20 -5.82
C ALA A 254 11.81 -10.73 -6.13
N ALA A 255 12.63 -10.59 -5.14
CA ALA A 255 14.07 -10.75 -5.31
C ALA A 255 14.28 -12.04 -6.14
N GLY A 256 14.31 -11.90 -7.46
CA GLY A 256 14.05 -12.97 -8.43
C GLY A 256 15.25 -13.82 -8.71
N ILE A 257 15.69 -14.65 -7.76
CA ILE A 257 16.78 -15.59 -8.07
C ILE A 257 16.27 -16.87 -8.74
N VAL A 258 16.84 -17.25 -9.87
CA VAL A 258 16.54 -18.51 -10.56
C VAL A 258 17.60 -19.55 -10.23
N ILE A 259 17.21 -20.63 -9.54
CA ILE A 259 18.06 -21.80 -9.33
C ILE A 259 18.07 -22.66 -10.61
N GLN A 260 19.16 -22.63 -11.35
CA GLN A 260 19.26 -23.33 -12.64
C GLN A 260 19.57 -24.81 -12.48
N GLY A 261 19.11 -25.62 -13.46
CA GLY A 261 19.38 -27.06 -13.55
C GLY A 261 18.36 -27.94 -12.83
N LYS A 262 18.45 -29.25 -13.08
CA LYS A 262 17.62 -30.32 -12.48
C LYS A 262 18.43 -31.24 -11.56
N SER A 263 19.75 -31.14 -11.59
CA SER A 263 20.66 -31.96 -10.80
C SER A 263 22.02 -31.27 -10.60
N PHE A 264 22.78 -31.75 -9.65
CA PHE A 264 24.17 -31.36 -9.42
C PHE A 264 25.05 -32.58 -9.12
N LYS A 265 26.35 -32.42 -9.29
CA LYS A 265 27.37 -33.47 -8.98
C LYS A 265 28.36 -32.90 -8.00
N PRO A 266 28.42 -33.42 -6.75
CA PRO A 266 29.48 -33.07 -5.84
C PRO A 266 30.83 -33.55 -6.36
N SER A 267 31.90 -32.77 -6.18
CA SER A 267 33.25 -33.24 -6.42
C SER A 267 33.64 -34.28 -5.40
N GLY A 268 34.76 -35.01 -5.64
CA GLY A 268 35.32 -35.95 -4.67
C GLY A 268 35.63 -35.33 -3.29
N ARG A 269 35.89 -34.03 -3.26
CA ARG A 269 36.11 -33.25 -2.03
C ARG A 269 34.79 -32.66 -1.44
N GLY A 270 33.63 -33.04 -1.97
CA GLY A 270 32.31 -32.60 -1.50
C GLY A 270 31.90 -31.18 -1.93
N VAL A 271 32.60 -30.56 -2.88
CA VAL A 271 32.25 -29.24 -3.38
C VAL A 271 31.10 -29.34 -4.39
N VAL A 272 30.04 -28.60 -4.16
CA VAL A 272 28.89 -28.43 -5.06
C VAL A 272 28.93 -27.01 -5.65
N LYS A 273 28.63 -26.90 -6.93
CA LYS A 273 28.48 -25.62 -7.62
C LYS A 273 27.03 -25.54 -8.15
N LEU A 274 26.23 -24.64 -7.63
CA LEU A 274 24.90 -24.34 -8.14
C LEU A 274 24.94 -23.06 -8.94
N LYS A 275 24.27 -23.05 -10.09
CA LYS A 275 24.10 -21.84 -10.88
C LYS A 275 22.87 -21.09 -10.40
N LEU A 276 23.04 -19.84 -10.02
CA LEU A 276 21.99 -18.88 -9.69
C LEU A 276 22.00 -17.77 -10.73
N ALA A 277 20.86 -17.43 -11.27
CA ALA A 277 20.67 -16.28 -12.16
C ALA A 277 19.79 -15.25 -11.49
N CYS A 278 20.23 -14.00 -11.49
CA CYS A 278 19.44 -12.83 -11.12
C CYS A 278 18.86 -12.26 -12.42
N PRO A 279 17.54 -12.08 -12.56
CA PRO A 279 16.95 -11.51 -13.76
C PRO A 279 17.49 -10.12 -14.07
N SER A 280 17.43 -9.72 -15.33
CA SER A 280 17.80 -8.36 -15.76
C SER A 280 16.75 -7.31 -15.37
N SER A 281 15.55 -7.76 -15.00
CA SER A 281 14.48 -6.93 -14.44
C SER A 281 14.72 -6.48 -13.01
N GLU A 282 15.72 -7.04 -12.31
CA GLU A 282 16.18 -6.55 -11.01
C GLU A 282 16.92 -5.21 -11.20
N ALA A 283 16.17 -4.13 -11.32
CA ALA A 283 16.74 -2.80 -11.54
C ALA A 283 17.48 -2.25 -10.29
N ASN A 284 17.20 -2.81 -9.10
CA ASN A 284 17.57 -2.23 -7.80
C ASN A 284 18.78 -2.90 -7.14
N GLY A 285 19.70 -3.45 -7.91
CA GLY A 285 20.95 -4.00 -7.39
C GLY A 285 21.07 -5.52 -7.48
N PRO A 286 22.05 -6.13 -6.82
CA PRO A 286 22.27 -7.57 -6.92
C PRO A 286 21.22 -8.35 -6.13
N CYS A 287 20.79 -9.51 -6.65
CA CYS A 287 20.10 -10.51 -5.85
C CYS A 287 21.10 -11.10 -4.82
N ALA A 288 20.95 -10.75 -3.56
CA ALA A 288 21.81 -11.23 -2.48
C ALA A 288 21.01 -12.07 -1.47
N GLY A 289 21.68 -12.87 -0.67
CA GLY A 289 21.00 -13.65 0.34
C GLY A 289 21.65 -14.95 0.72
N SER A 290 20.86 -15.90 1.26
CA SER A 290 21.37 -17.18 1.74
C SER A 290 20.80 -18.37 0.96
N LEU A 291 21.68 -19.31 0.63
CA LEU A 291 21.36 -20.56 -0.07
C LEU A 291 21.51 -21.73 0.89
N SER A 292 20.44 -22.47 1.13
CA SER A 292 20.45 -23.66 1.99
C SER A 292 20.06 -24.92 1.21
N LEU A 293 20.71 -26.02 1.53
CA LEU A 293 20.44 -27.34 0.97
C LEU A 293 20.06 -28.31 2.09
N ALA A 294 18.94 -29.00 1.91
CA ALA A 294 18.47 -30.02 2.85
C ALA A 294 17.94 -31.25 2.10
N THR A 295 17.80 -32.40 2.76
CA THR A 295 17.07 -33.54 2.15
C THR A 295 15.62 -33.15 1.90
N ALA A 296 15.11 -33.37 0.68
CA ALA A 296 13.75 -32.97 0.28
C ALA A 296 12.66 -33.71 1.09
N LYS A 297 12.95 -34.95 1.50
CA LYS A 297 12.11 -35.77 2.36
C LYS A 297 12.86 -36.21 3.62
N ALA A 298 12.14 -36.60 4.65
CA ALA A 298 12.75 -37.22 5.82
C ALA A 298 13.38 -38.58 5.43
N VAL A 299 14.62 -38.80 5.85
CA VAL A 299 15.42 -39.98 5.52
C VAL A 299 15.64 -40.80 6.77
N LYS A 300 15.51 -42.14 6.67
CA LYS A 300 15.73 -43.04 7.81
C LYS A 300 17.24 -43.31 7.96
N VAL A 301 17.80 -42.91 9.10
CA VAL A 301 19.19 -43.17 9.48
C VAL A 301 19.19 -43.67 10.91
N LYS A 302 19.83 -44.83 11.13
CA LYS A 302 19.90 -45.51 12.44
C LYS A 302 18.49 -45.63 13.10
N GLY A 303 17.49 -46.08 12.33
CA GLY A 303 16.15 -46.31 12.79
C GLY A 303 15.24 -45.04 12.87
N LYS A 304 15.79 -43.85 12.90
CA LYS A 304 15.02 -42.57 13.03
C LYS A 304 14.85 -41.85 11.69
N LYS A 305 13.62 -41.39 11.39
CA LYS A 305 13.33 -40.55 10.21
C LYS A 305 13.52 -39.07 10.58
N ARG A 306 14.37 -38.35 9.83
CA ARG A 306 14.57 -36.90 9.96
C ARG A 306 15.04 -36.26 8.65
N ARG A 307 14.86 -34.95 8.51
CA ARG A 307 15.51 -34.16 7.46
C ARG A 307 16.89 -33.74 7.90
N PHE A 308 17.81 -33.67 6.95
CA PHE A 308 19.20 -33.29 7.20
C PHE A 308 19.50 -32.00 6.45
N GLN A 309 20.02 -31.01 7.15
CA GLN A 309 20.68 -29.86 6.53
C GLN A 309 22.01 -30.37 5.94
N LEU A 310 22.26 -30.04 4.67
CA LEU A 310 23.42 -30.55 3.93
C LEU A 310 24.53 -29.50 3.80
N ALA A 311 24.14 -28.24 3.49
CA ALA A 311 25.04 -27.10 3.38
C ALA A 311 24.26 -25.78 3.44
N LYS A 312 24.97 -24.69 3.76
CA LYS A 312 24.51 -23.30 3.65
C LYS A 312 25.66 -22.46 3.08
N ALA A 313 25.33 -21.44 2.29
CA ALA A 313 26.27 -20.43 1.80
C ALA A 313 25.50 -19.14 1.49
N ASP A 314 26.14 -18.01 1.67
CA ASP A 314 25.62 -16.74 1.22
C ASP A 314 26.01 -16.51 -0.25
N PHE A 315 25.24 -15.66 -0.94
CA PHE A 315 25.50 -15.33 -2.34
C PHE A 315 25.14 -13.87 -2.64
N SER A 316 25.75 -13.36 -3.70
CA SER A 316 25.35 -12.11 -4.35
C SER A 316 25.57 -12.29 -5.85
N VAL A 317 24.52 -12.06 -6.64
CA VAL A 317 24.50 -12.19 -8.10
C VAL A 317 24.04 -10.86 -8.68
N PRO A 318 24.84 -10.14 -9.47
CA PRO A 318 24.43 -8.91 -10.11
C PRO A 318 23.19 -9.11 -11.00
N ALA A 319 22.37 -8.07 -11.15
CA ALA A 319 21.22 -8.06 -12.05
C ALA A 319 21.62 -8.50 -13.46
N GLY A 320 20.79 -9.28 -14.12
CA GLY A 320 21.05 -9.87 -15.44
C GLY A 320 22.16 -10.92 -15.48
N ALA A 321 22.85 -11.20 -14.37
CA ALA A 321 23.98 -12.11 -14.35
C ALA A 321 23.64 -13.52 -13.88
N THR A 322 24.49 -14.48 -14.25
CA THR A 322 24.48 -15.84 -13.70
C THR A 322 25.81 -16.13 -13.01
N ARG A 323 25.74 -16.55 -11.74
CA ARG A 323 26.94 -16.96 -10.98
C ARG A 323 26.85 -18.38 -10.45
N LYS A 324 28.02 -19.00 -10.25
CA LYS A 324 28.14 -20.31 -9.59
C LYS A 324 28.44 -20.11 -8.12
N VAL A 325 27.47 -20.43 -7.26
CA VAL A 325 27.64 -20.44 -5.81
C VAL A 325 28.26 -21.78 -5.39
N ARG A 326 29.28 -21.72 -4.58
CA ARG A 326 30.02 -22.90 -4.09
C ARG A 326 29.57 -23.25 -2.68
N LEU A 327 29.13 -24.50 -2.51
CA LEU A 327 28.80 -25.05 -1.20
C LEU A 327 29.70 -26.24 -0.93
N LYS A 328 30.03 -26.53 0.33
CA LYS A 328 30.86 -27.64 0.74
C LYS A 328 30.09 -28.62 1.61
N PHE A 329 29.98 -29.85 1.19
CA PHE A 329 29.43 -30.93 2.00
C PHE A 329 30.52 -31.52 2.92
N GLY A 330 30.17 -31.68 4.18
CA GLY A 330 31.04 -32.40 5.12
C GLY A 330 31.11 -33.92 4.79
N LYS A 331 32.09 -34.60 5.35
CA LYS A 331 32.28 -36.05 5.16
C LYS A 331 31.03 -36.87 5.50
N SER A 332 30.32 -36.51 6.58
CA SER A 332 29.09 -37.17 7.02
C SER A 332 27.96 -37.03 6.00
N VAL A 333 27.82 -35.84 5.40
CA VAL A 333 26.84 -35.55 4.35
C VAL A 333 27.16 -36.36 3.08
N MET A 334 28.41 -36.39 2.67
CA MET A 334 28.87 -37.20 1.53
C MET A 334 28.58 -38.69 1.74
N LYS A 335 28.86 -39.21 2.96
CA LYS A 335 28.52 -40.61 3.32
C LYS A 335 26.99 -40.81 3.25
N LEU A 336 26.17 -39.91 3.83
CA LEU A 336 24.73 -40.01 3.77
C LEU A 336 24.19 -40.09 2.33
N LEU A 337 24.67 -39.21 1.44
CA LEU A 337 24.25 -39.17 0.04
C LEU A 337 24.68 -40.42 -0.76
N ARG A 338 25.81 -41.03 -0.42
CA ARG A 338 26.29 -42.26 -1.03
C ARG A 338 25.49 -43.47 -0.57
N THR A 339 25.28 -43.61 0.72
CA THR A 339 24.68 -44.81 1.33
C THR A 339 23.14 -44.77 1.38
N ASN A 340 22.52 -43.61 1.11
CA ASN A 340 21.08 -43.44 1.25
C ASN A 340 20.45 -42.76 -0.02
N PRO A 341 20.02 -43.55 -1.02
CA PRO A 341 19.44 -43.01 -2.27
C PRO A 341 18.34 -41.99 -2.09
N PRO A 342 17.37 -42.14 -1.15
CA PRO A 342 16.37 -41.13 -0.88
C PRO A 342 16.93 -39.75 -0.46
N ALA A 343 18.10 -39.67 0.15
CA ALA A 343 18.78 -38.44 0.51
C ALA A 343 19.29 -37.66 -0.70
N ARG A 344 19.41 -38.30 -1.87
CA ARG A 344 19.89 -37.68 -3.12
C ARG A 344 18.92 -36.70 -3.74
N LEU A 345 17.64 -36.73 -3.33
CA LEU A 345 16.69 -35.65 -3.66
C LEU A 345 16.87 -34.54 -2.64
N VAL A 346 17.41 -33.43 -3.09
CA VAL A 346 17.81 -32.28 -2.25
C VAL A 346 16.90 -31.12 -2.53
N LYS A 347 16.29 -30.57 -1.48
CA LYS A 347 15.58 -29.30 -1.52
C LYS A 347 16.59 -28.18 -1.39
N VAL A 348 16.68 -27.34 -2.39
CA VAL A 348 17.45 -26.10 -2.39
C VAL A 348 16.47 -24.97 -2.05
N THR A 349 16.82 -24.16 -1.08
CA THR A 349 16.08 -22.96 -0.70
C THR A 349 17.03 -21.78 -0.79
N ALA A 350 16.67 -20.77 -1.56
CA ALA A 350 17.32 -19.47 -1.59
C ALA A 350 16.40 -18.47 -0.89
N GLU A 351 16.89 -17.85 0.15
CA GLU A 351 16.29 -16.67 0.77
C GLU A 351 17.02 -15.47 0.18
N VAL A 352 16.32 -14.64 -0.55
CA VAL A 352 16.87 -13.57 -1.39
C VAL A 352 16.39 -12.24 -0.89
N GLU A 353 17.25 -11.25 -0.93
CA GLU A 353 16.97 -9.85 -0.68
C GLU A 353 17.57 -9.06 -1.85
N ASP A 354 16.83 -8.09 -2.41
CA ASP A 354 17.32 -7.18 -3.43
C ASP A 354 17.96 -5.92 -2.81
N GLY A 355 18.40 -4.98 -3.63
CA GLY A 355 19.09 -3.77 -3.19
C GLY A 355 18.22 -2.78 -2.42
N ILE A 356 16.89 -2.97 -2.42
CA ILE A 356 15.92 -2.13 -1.70
C ILE A 356 15.19 -2.88 -0.57
N GLY A 357 15.66 -4.11 -0.24
CA GLY A 357 15.17 -4.86 0.91
C GLY A 357 13.98 -5.78 0.66
N ASN A 358 13.49 -5.93 -0.58
CA ASN A 358 12.46 -6.92 -0.90
C ASN A 358 12.99 -8.33 -0.67
N ARG A 359 12.17 -9.19 -0.04
CA ARG A 359 12.57 -10.55 0.33
C ARG A 359 11.72 -11.59 -0.37
N ALA A 360 12.38 -12.62 -0.88
CA ALA A 360 11.71 -13.78 -1.46
C ALA A 360 12.36 -15.09 -1.02
N THR A 361 11.57 -16.16 -1.07
CA THR A 361 12.06 -17.51 -0.85
C THR A 361 11.82 -18.38 -2.08
N VAL A 362 12.87 -18.69 -2.80
CA VAL A 362 12.82 -19.58 -3.96
C VAL A 362 13.20 -21.00 -3.55
N ARG A 363 12.39 -21.98 -3.94
CA ARG A 363 12.60 -23.40 -3.60
C ARG A 363 12.64 -24.26 -4.84
N LYS A 364 13.62 -25.19 -4.92
CA LYS A 364 13.75 -26.16 -6.01
C LYS A 364 14.29 -27.49 -5.53
N ASN A 365 13.74 -28.58 -6.04
CA ASN A 365 14.31 -29.91 -5.78
C ASN A 365 15.31 -30.28 -6.88
N LEU A 366 16.51 -30.65 -6.47
CA LEU A 366 17.61 -31.08 -7.36
C LEU A 366 18.06 -32.49 -6.99
N LYS A 367 18.46 -33.28 -8.00
CA LYS A 367 18.98 -34.62 -7.78
C LYS A 367 20.52 -34.61 -7.72
N ALA A 368 21.09 -35.09 -6.61
CA ALA A 368 22.51 -35.32 -6.51
C ALA A 368 22.89 -36.57 -7.32
N LYS A 369 23.81 -36.42 -8.27
CA LYS A 369 24.29 -37.48 -9.18
C LYS A 369 25.79 -37.81 -8.96
N GLY A 370 26.28 -38.91 -9.54
CA GLY A 370 27.71 -39.24 -9.51
C GLY A 370 28.25 -39.51 -8.11
N LEU A 371 27.47 -40.19 -7.29
CA LEU A 371 27.81 -40.58 -5.91
C LEU A 371 28.08 -42.10 -5.83
N SER A 372 28.97 -42.59 -6.70
CA SER A 372 29.48 -43.94 -6.61
C SER A 372 30.42 -44.12 -5.41
#